data_91d6eca3eb3e8e4647aa035fd02eabba
#
_entry.id   91d6eca3eb3e8e4647aa035fd02eabba
#
_cell.length_a   1.000
_cell.length_b   1.000
_cell.length_c   1.000
_cell.angle_alpha   90.00
_cell.angle_beta   90.00
_cell.angle_gamma   90.00
#
_symmetry.space_group_name_H-M   'P 1'
#
loop_
_entity.id
_entity.type
_entity.pdbx_description
1 polymer ?
#
loop_
_entity_poly.entity_id
_entity_poly.type
_entity_poly.pdbx_seq_one_letter_code
_entity_poly.pdbx_strand_id
1 'polypeptide(L)'
;MSKQEKLSAIEHIKTASHGLRGTLKESLQDEITGAIREQDQALVKFHGMYLQDDRDLREERAAKKLDKLYSFMVRLRIPGGLMTPEQWITAHHVAGEYTTGVIKITTRQTIQLHGILKNHVKPTHQNFSKVKLDSIAACGDVNRNVACTSHPAESLLHKSIHAYADRISRLLLPKTRAFYEVWLDEEKIAENTETDPLYQDRYLPRKFKIGICIPPNNDVDVLANDLGLIAIIEDGKLKGFNIAVGGGLSTTHGNADTYARLATVIGFTDTEEKTLKAVYETLTIQRDYGNRSDRKLARMKYTLDNMGVDAFRKELEKRCGFPIEDPKPYEFTQR
;
A
#
# COMPACT_ATOMS: atom_id res chain seq x y z
N MET A 1 24.06 27.29 4.40
CA MET A 1 22.86 27.12 5.27
C MET A 1 21.82 26.37 4.46
N SER A 2 21.58 25.09 4.71
CA SER A 2 20.53 24.30 4.06
C SER A 2 19.18 24.88 4.46
N LYS A 3 18.36 25.27 3.49
CA LYS A 3 16.94 25.57 3.75
C LYS A 3 16.34 24.32 4.40
N GLN A 4 15.99 24.43 5.68
CA GLN A 4 15.22 23.38 6.34
C GLN A 4 13.91 23.26 5.56
N GLU A 5 13.76 22.21 4.75
CA GLU A 5 12.50 21.97 4.01
C GLU A 5 11.36 21.89 5.01
N LYS A 6 10.35 22.74 4.82
CA LYS A 6 9.17 22.76 5.68
C LYS A 6 8.36 21.49 5.42
N LEU A 7 8.42 20.54 6.33
CA LEU A 7 7.67 19.28 6.24
C LEU A 7 6.16 19.54 6.24
N SER A 8 5.42 18.74 5.51
CA SER A 8 3.94 18.75 5.55
C SER A 8 3.42 18.23 6.90
N ALA A 9 2.22 18.65 7.29
CA ALA A 9 1.61 18.29 8.58
C ALA A 9 1.56 16.77 8.82
N ILE A 10 1.34 15.97 7.77
CA ILE A 10 1.31 14.51 7.89
C ILE A 10 2.68 13.91 8.29
N GLU A 11 3.80 14.53 7.88
CA GLU A 11 5.13 14.08 8.24
C GLU A 11 5.37 14.23 9.75
N HIS A 12 4.90 15.33 10.34
CA HIS A 12 4.96 15.54 11.79
C HIS A 12 4.10 14.52 12.56
N ILE A 13 2.89 14.22 12.07
CA ILE A 13 2.01 13.20 12.67
C ILE A 13 2.69 11.83 12.64
N LYS A 14 3.29 11.45 11.51
CA LYS A 14 3.98 10.15 11.37
C LYS A 14 5.15 10.04 12.35
N THR A 15 6.01 11.06 12.42
CA THR A 15 7.15 11.07 13.36
C THR A 15 6.70 10.97 14.81
N ALA A 16 5.66 11.70 15.20
CA ALA A 16 5.14 11.72 16.57
C ALA A 16 4.31 10.46 16.94
N SER A 17 4.05 9.56 15.98
CA SER A 17 3.10 8.45 16.17
C SER A 17 3.65 7.26 16.95
N HIS A 18 4.93 7.22 17.28
CA HIS A 18 5.58 6.08 17.92
C HIS A 18 5.30 4.75 17.20
N GLY A 19 5.68 4.66 15.92
CA GLY A 19 5.50 3.47 15.09
C GLY A 19 4.03 3.24 14.67
N LEU A 20 3.29 4.30 14.35
CA LEU A 20 1.88 4.30 13.93
C LEU A 20 0.85 4.00 15.03
N ARG A 21 1.25 3.99 16.29
CA ARG A 21 0.31 3.81 17.41
C ARG A 21 -0.56 5.07 17.60
N GLY A 22 0.08 6.22 17.68
CA GLY A 22 -0.60 7.47 18.01
C GLY A 22 -1.42 7.32 19.30
N THR A 23 -2.65 7.83 19.27
CA THR A 23 -3.67 7.63 20.31
C THR A 23 -4.85 6.79 19.79
N LEU A 24 -4.59 5.87 18.84
CA LEU A 24 -5.64 5.05 18.22
C LEU A 24 -6.40 4.20 19.23
N LYS A 25 -5.70 3.61 20.21
CA LYS A 25 -6.33 2.78 21.24
C LYS A 25 -7.31 3.59 22.08
N GLU A 26 -6.90 4.75 22.55
CA GLU A 26 -7.73 5.68 23.33
C GLU A 26 -8.89 6.25 22.48
N SER A 27 -8.64 6.59 21.22
CA SER A 27 -9.69 7.04 20.30
C SER A 27 -10.77 5.99 20.05
N LEU A 28 -10.41 4.71 20.03
CA LEU A 28 -11.34 3.60 19.84
C LEU A 28 -12.15 3.29 21.11
N GLN A 29 -11.57 3.55 22.27
CA GLN A 29 -12.22 3.36 23.58
C GLN A 29 -13.13 4.53 23.97
N ASP A 30 -13.04 5.65 23.28
CA ASP A 30 -13.91 6.81 23.49
C ASP A 30 -15.33 6.50 22.97
N GLU A 31 -16.30 6.38 23.88
CA GLU A 31 -17.70 6.07 23.57
C GLU A 31 -18.55 7.33 23.31
N ILE A 32 -18.02 8.54 23.54
CA ILE A 32 -18.79 9.79 23.39
C ILE A 32 -19.12 10.08 21.93
N THR A 33 -18.22 9.76 21.01
CA THR A 33 -18.42 9.96 19.57
C THR A 33 -18.07 8.71 18.76
N GLY A 34 -18.71 8.51 17.62
CA GLY A 34 -18.33 7.50 16.63
C GLY A 34 -17.03 7.81 15.89
N ALA A 35 -16.50 9.03 16.02
CA ALA A 35 -15.26 9.47 15.40
C ALA A 35 -14.01 9.02 16.16
N ILE A 36 -12.85 9.23 15.55
CA ILE A 36 -11.53 9.19 16.17
C ILE A 36 -10.86 10.56 16.05
N ARG A 37 -9.86 10.85 16.87
CA ARG A 37 -9.13 12.12 16.88
C ARG A 37 -8.55 12.45 15.51
N GLU A 38 -8.42 13.71 15.17
CA GLU A 38 -7.99 14.17 13.85
C GLU A 38 -6.62 13.57 13.43
N GLN A 39 -5.66 13.56 14.34
CA GLN A 39 -4.33 12.96 14.07
C GLN A 39 -4.43 11.46 13.80
N ASP A 40 -5.29 10.76 14.54
CA ASP A 40 -5.51 9.33 14.37
C ASP A 40 -6.20 8.98 13.05
N GLN A 41 -6.98 9.91 12.46
CA GLN A 41 -7.54 9.73 11.11
C GLN A 41 -6.45 9.63 10.02
N ALA A 42 -5.28 10.19 10.26
CA ALA A 42 -4.15 10.01 9.37
C ALA A 42 -3.47 8.65 9.59
N LEU A 43 -3.31 8.24 10.84
CA LEU A 43 -2.63 7.01 11.24
C LEU A 43 -3.44 5.76 10.92
N VAL A 44 -4.75 5.78 11.15
CA VAL A 44 -5.64 4.64 10.88
C VAL A 44 -5.57 4.16 9.42
N LYS A 45 -5.15 5.04 8.49
CA LYS A 45 -4.94 4.68 7.09
C LYS A 45 -3.83 3.64 6.92
N PHE A 46 -2.78 3.69 7.72
CA PHE A 46 -1.70 2.70 7.68
C PHE A 46 -2.15 1.32 8.16
N HIS A 47 -3.19 1.29 8.99
CA HIS A 47 -3.87 0.07 9.43
C HIS A 47 -4.94 -0.42 8.42
N GLY A 48 -5.00 0.17 7.22
CA GLY A 48 -5.92 -0.23 6.16
C GLY A 48 -7.32 0.36 6.26
N MET A 49 -7.53 1.37 7.07
CA MET A 49 -8.84 1.92 7.39
C MET A 49 -8.99 3.40 7.02
N TYR A 50 -10.24 3.82 6.88
CA TYR A 50 -10.63 5.23 6.76
C TYR A 50 -11.84 5.51 7.62
N LEU A 51 -11.80 6.59 8.41
CA LEU A 51 -13.00 7.15 8.99
C LEU A 51 -13.84 7.81 7.90
N GLN A 52 -15.10 7.50 7.87
CA GLN A 52 -16.12 8.02 6.95
C GLN A 52 -17.35 8.43 7.75
N ASP A 53 -18.28 9.13 7.14
CA ASP A 53 -19.61 9.38 7.66
C ASP A 53 -20.67 9.17 6.56
N ASP A 54 -21.88 8.86 6.95
CA ASP A 54 -23.01 8.76 6.04
C ASP A 54 -23.39 10.16 5.57
N ARG A 55 -23.18 10.43 4.28
CA ARG A 55 -23.44 11.74 3.70
C ARG A 55 -24.92 12.05 3.54
N ASP A 56 -25.73 11.04 3.31
CA ASP A 56 -27.15 11.19 3.04
C ASP A 56 -27.91 11.56 4.33
N LEU A 57 -27.37 11.15 5.47
CA LEU A 57 -27.95 11.46 6.79
C LEU A 57 -27.41 12.73 7.45
N ARG A 58 -26.47 13.46 6.80
CA ARG A 58 -25.81 14.63 7.42
C ARG A 58 -26.80 15.72 7.82
N GLU A 59 -27.68 16.13 6.90
CA GLU A 59 -28.64 17.21 7.12
C GLU A 59 -29.69 16.82 8.16
N GLU A 60 -30.25 15.63 8.08
CA GLU A 60 -31.21 15.11 9.05
C GLU A 60 -30.63 15.08 10.47
N ARG A 61 -29.42 14.55 10.61
CA ARG A 61 -28.75 14.44 11.90
C ARG A 61 -28.38 15.81 12.46
N ALA A 62 -27.93 16.73 11.61
CA ALA A 62 -27.64 18.11 12.01
C ALA A 62 -28.90 18.84 12.52
N ALA A 63 -30.04 18.67 11.83
CA ALA A 63 -31.33 19.24 12.27
C ALA A 63 -31.76 18.68 13.65
N LYS A 64 -31.45 17.41 13.92
CA LYS A 64 -31.70 16.74 15.21
C LYS A 64 -30.63 17.00 16.27
N LYS A 65 -29.62 17.84 15.99
CA LYS A 65 -28.46 18.09 16.87
C LYS A 65 -27.70 16.81 17.26
N LEU A 66 -27.70 15.82 16.40
CA LEU A 66 -26.96 14.57 16.57
C LEU A 66 -25.59 14.67 15.89
N ASP A 67 -24.60 13.95 16.43
CA ASP A 67 -23.30 13.78 15.78
C ASP A 67 -23.46 13.10 14.41
N LYS A 68 -22.49 13.29 13.50
CA LYS A 68 -22.50 12.58 12.22
C LYS A 68 -22.51 11.06 12.46
N LEU A 69 -23.16 10.33 11.56
CA LEU A 69 -23.08 8.86 11.60
C LEU A 69 -21.73 8.41 11.07
N TYR A 70 -20.75 8.36 11.98
CA TYR A 70 -19.40 7.91 11.65
C TYR A 70 -19.34 6.39 11.49
N SER A 71 -18.56 5.97 10.52
CA SER A 71 -18.25 4.57 10.28
C SER A 71 -16.85 4.42 9.68
N PHE A 72 -16.35 3.20 9.64
CA PHE A 72 -15.05 2.89 9.05
C PHE A 72 -15.22 2.10 7.76
N MET A 73 -14.32 2.38 6.81
CA MET A 73 -14.01 1.49 5.71
C MET A 73 -12.77 0.69 6.08
N VAL A 74 -12.80 -0.62 5.94
CA VAL A 74 -11.64 -1.51 6.04
C VAL A 74 -11.30 -2.05 4.67
N ARG A 75 -10.01 -1.99 4.30
CA ARG A 75 -9.46 -2.62 3.10
C ARG A 75 -8.52 -3.74 3.53
N LEU A 76 -8.69 -4.92 2.98
CA LEU A 76 -7.81 -6.04 3.28
C LEU A 76 -6.54 -6.02 2.44
N ARG A 77 -5.50 -6.67 2.93
CA ARG A 77 -4.26 -6.95 2.19
C ARG A 77 -4.37 -8.37 1.62
N ILE A 78 -4.41 -8.47 0.30
CA ILE A 78 -4.61 -9.72 -0.44
C ILE A 78 -3.66 -9.69 -1.65
N PRO A 79 -2.37 -10.06 -1.47
CA PRO A 79 -1.41 -10.03 -2.56
C PRO A 79 -1.86 -10.87 -3.76
N GLY A 80 -1.84 -10.28 -4.96
CA GLY A 80 -2.32 -10.92 -6.18
C GLY A 80 -3.80 -11.28 -6.20
N GLY A 81 -4.58 -10.87 -5.20
CA GLY A 81 -6.01 -11.16 -5.13
C GLY A 81 -6.37 -12.60 -4.75
N LEU A 82 -5.41 -13.41 -4.32
CA LEU A 82 -5.62 -14.81 -3.98
C LEU A 82 -6.15 -14.95 -2.55
N MET A 83 -7.32 -15.56 -2.43
CA MET A 83 -7.97 -15.90 -1.16
C MET A 83 -8.29 -17.38 -1.08
N THR A 84 -8.21 -17.94 0.13
CA THR A 84 -8.74 -19.28 0.39
C THR A 84 -10.26 -19.26 0.49
N PRO A 85 -10.97 -20.39 0.29
CA PRO A 85 -12.40 -20.46 0.53
C PRO A 85 -12.81 -20.02 1.94
N GLU A 86 -12.04 -20.39 2.95
CA GLU A 86 -12.28 -20.00 4.34
C GLU A 86 -12.17 -18.47 4.54
N GLN A 87 -11.17 -17.84 3.92
CA GLN A 87 -11.01 -16.39 3.95
C GLN A 87 -12.21 -15.68 3.28
N TRP A 88 -12.69 -16.21 2.16
CA TRP A 88 -13.84 -15.65 1.46
C TRP A 88 -15.14 -15.79 2.30
N ILE A 89 -15.37 -16.96 2.88
CA ILE A 89 -16.52 -17.21 3.78
C ILE A 89 -16.48 -16.26 4.98
N THR A 90 -15.30 -16.09 5.59
CA THR A 90 -15.11 -15.14 6.69
C THR A 90 -15.41 -13.70 6.26
N ALA A 91 -14.94 -13.29 5.08
CA ALA A 91 -15.21 -11.96 4.56
C ALA A 91 -16.72 -11.74 4.31
N HIS A 92 -17.43 -12.75 3.81
CA HIS A 92 -18.87 -12.73 3.63
C HIS A 92 -19.61 -12.62 4.98
N HIS A 93 -19.24 -13.41 5.96
CA HIS A 93 -19.80 -13.35 7.31
C HIS A 93 -19.60 -11.97 7.96
N VAL A 94 -18.36 -11.46 7.94
CA VAL A 94 -18.05 -10.13 8.46
C VAL A 94 -18.83 -9.04 7.72
N ALA A 95 -18.99 -9.17 6.40
CA ALA A 95 -19.77 -8.21 5.62
C ALA A 95 -21.24 -8.17 6.07
N GLY A 96 -21.84 -9.31 6.31
CA GLY A 96 -23.26 -9.41 6.76
C GLY A 96 -23.46 -8.95 8.19
N GLU A 97 -22.53 -9.20 9.08
CA GLU A 97 -22.71 -8.96 10.52
C GLU A 97 -22.28 -7.54 10.95
N TYR A 98 -21.17 -7.02 10.40
CA TYR A 98 -20.54 -5.81 10.93
C TYR A 98 -20.53 -4.63 9.97
N THR A 99 -21.05 -4.78 8.73
CA THR A 99 -20.94 -3.77 7.69
C THR A 99 -22.28 -3.50 7.00
N THR A 100 -22.26 -2.82 5.86
CA THR A 100 -23.46 -2.61 5.03
C THR A 100 -23.93 -3.85 4.25
N GLY A 101 -23.33 -5.02 4.46
CA GLY A 101 -23.65 -6.26 3.75
C GLY A 101 -23.00 -6.37 2.37
N VAL A 102 -22.18 -5.39 1.95
CA VAL A 102 -21.60 -5.33 0.60
C VAL A 102 -20.09 -5.51 0.65
N ILE A 103 -19.57 -6.46 -0.14
CA ILE A 103 -18.13 -6.60 -0.41
C ILE A 103 -17.80 -5.84 -1.69
N LYS A 104 -16.94 -4.84 -1.63
CA LYS A 104 -16.48 -4.08 -2.79
C LYS A 104 -15.11 -4.58 -3.27
N ILE A 105 -15.05 -5.07 -4.50
CA ILE A 105 -13.79 -5.46 -5.16
C ILE A 105 -13.10 -4.19 -5.66
N THR A 106 -11.77 -4.16 -5.59
CA THR A 106 -10.95 -3.00 -6.00
C THR A 106 -10.07 -3.31 -7.20
N THR A 107 -9.63 -2.26 -7.91
CA THR A 107 -8.65 -2.35 -9.01
C THR A 107 -7.24 -2.77 -8.55
N ARG A 108 -7.03 -3.02 -7.25
CA ARG A 108 -5.77 -3.52 -6.69
C ARG A 108 -5.91 -4.94 -6.16
N GLN A 109 -6.84 -5.73 -6.75
CA GLN A 109 -7.04 -7.13 -6.40
C GLN A 109 -7.21 -7.33 -4.89
N THR A 110 -8.05 -6.50 -4.27
CA THR A 110 -8.41 -6.63 -2.86
C THR A 110 -9.86 -6.22 -2.65
N ILE A 111 -10.36 -6.37 -1.44
CA ILE A 111 -11.73 -6.03 -1.08
C ILE A 111 -11.80 -4.91 -0.05
N GLN A 112 -12.93 -4.22 -0.03
CA GLN A 112 -13.29 -3.20 0.95
C GLN A 112 -14.64 -3.52 1.55
N LEU A 113 -14.74 -3.27 2.85
CA LEU A 113 -15.98 -3.31 3.63
C LEU A 113 -16.24 -1.91 4.17
N HIS A 114 -17.48 -1.45 4.10
CA HIS A 114 -17.89 -0.10 4.49
C HIS A 114 -18.98 -0.16 5.57
N GLY A 115 -19.14 0.95 6.32
CA GLY A 115 -20.19 1.08 7.32
C GLY A 115 -19.89 0.37 8.65
N ILE A 116 -18.64 0.03 8.91
CA ILE A 116 -18.23 -0.60 10.18
C ILE A 116 -18.32 0.44 11.29
N LEU A 117 -19.20 0.25 12.26
CA LEU A 117 -19.28 1.13 13.42
C LEU A 117 -18.05 0.95 14.33
N LYS A 118 -17.73 1.97 15.14
CA LYS A 118 -16.53 1.99 15.98
C LYS A 118 -16.41 0.75 16.87
N ASN A 119 -17.47 0.33 17.53
CA ASN A 119 -17.52 -0.87 18.38
C ASN A 119 -17.37 -2.19 17.60
N HIS A 120 -17.60 -2.18 16.29
CA HIS A 120 -17.44 -3.35 15.43
C HIS A 120 -16.05 -3.47 14.79
N VAL A 121 -15.21 -2.44 14.90
CA VAL A 121 -13.87 -2.44 14.29
C VAL A 121 -13.01 -3.58 14.84
N LYS A 122 -12.93 -3.71 16.16
CA LYS A 122 -12.13 -4.74 16.81
C LYS A 122 -12.58 -6.16 16.48
N PRO A 123 -13.87 -6.55 16.66
CA PRO A 123 -14.32 -7.89 16.26
C PRO A 123 -14.14 -8.16 14.76
N THR A 124 -14.24 -7.16 13.89
CA THR A 124 -13.92 -7.28 12.46
C THR A 124 -12.47 -7.75 12.26
N HIS A 125 -11.50 -7.08 12.88
CA HIS A 125 -10.09 -7.45 12.77
C HIS A 125 -9.78 -8.80 13.41
N GLN A 126 -10.39 -9.11 14.54
CA GLN A 126 -10.23 -10.41 15.20
C GLN A 126 -10.74 -11.57 14.32
N ASN A 127 -11.88 -11.40 13.64
CA ASN A 127 -12.37 -12.42 12.71
C ASN A 127 -11.44 -12.62 11.52
N PHE A 128 -10.92 -11.54 10.91
CA PHE A 128 -9.94 -11.66 9.83
C PHE A 128 -8.64 -12.31 10.29
N SER A 129 -8.15 -11.99 11.48
CA SER A 129 -6.93 -12.57 12.03
C SER A 129 -7.01 -14.09 12.21
N LYS A 130 -8.18 -14.63 12.59
CA LYS A 130 -8.39 -16.10 12.73
C LYS A 130 -8.09 -16.85 11.44
N VAL A 131 -8.35 -16.24 10.27
CA VAL A 131 -8.10 -16.82 8.95
C VAL A 131 -6.85 -16.25 8.27
N LYS A 132 -5.96 -15.60 9.04
CA LYS A 132 -4.71 -14.99 8.56
C LYS A 132 -4.93 -13.92 7.47
N LEU A 133 -6.03 -13.22 7.53
CA LEU A 133 -6.26 -11.97 6.80
C LEU A 133 -5.94 -10.80 7.72
N ASP A 134 -5.44 -9.73 7.12
CA ASP A 134 -5.22 -8.46 7.80
C ASP A 134 -5.46 -7.28 6.84
N SER A 135 -5.41 -6.08 7.40
CA SER A 135 -5.54 -4.82 6.67
C SER A 135 -4.28 -3.95 6.76
N ILE A 136 -3.21 -4.45 7.39
CA ILE A 136 -1.97 -3.69 7.55
C ILE A 136 -1.40 -3.28 6.19
N ALA A 137 -0.97 -2.03 6.07
CA ALA A 137 -0.42 -1.47 4.83
C ALA A 137 -1.35 -1.49 3.59
N ALA A 138 -2.61 -1.91 3.73
CA ALA A 138 -3.56 -1.84 2.63
C ALA A 138 -3.94 -0.39 2.24
N CYS A 139 -3.67 0.57 3.14
CA CYS A 139 -3.81 2.02 2.92
C CYS A 139 -2.59 2.76 3.49
N GLY A 140 -2.57 4.12 3.42
CA GLY A 140 -1.48 4.93 3.97
C GLY A 140 -0.30 5.16 3.02
N ASP A 141 0.75 5.73 3.56
CA ASP A 141 2.00 6.07 2.86
C ASP A 141 3.03 4.94 3.05
N VAL A 142 2.69 3.80 2.49
CA VAL A 142 3.43 2.53 2.54
C VAL A 142 3.34 1.85 1.18
N ASN A 143 4.04 0.73 1.01
CA ASN A 143 3.73 -0.20 -0.08
C ASN A 143 2.31 -0.74 0.10
N ARG A 144 1.51 -0.62 -0.95
CA ARG A 144 0.11 -1.06 -0.99
C ARG A 144 0.01 -2.52 -1.41
N ASN A 145 -1.22 -3.04 -1.47
CA ASN A 145 -1.43 -4.39 -2.00
C ASN A 145 -0.68 -4.57 -3.33
N VAL A 146 0.12 -5.62 -3.44
CA VAL A 146 0.84 -5.97 -4.67
C VAL A 146 -0.16 -6.64 -5.61
N ALA A 147 -0.31 -6.09 -6.81
CA ALA A 147 -1.14 -6.68 -7.86
C ALA A 147 -0.28 -7.49 -8.83
N CYS A 148 -0.80 -8.58 -9.36
CA CYS A 148 -0.11 -9.36 -10.37
C CYS A 148 -1.11 -9.94 -11.38
N THR A 149 -0.61 -10.39 -12.55
CA THR A 149 -1.42 -11.19 -13.49
C THR A 149 -2.11 -12.32 -12.73
N SER A 150 -3.44 -12.41 -12.90
CA SER A 150 -4.30 -13.33 -12.15
C SER A 150 -4.22 -14.77 -12.67
N HIS A 151 -5.07 -15.68 -12.16
CA HIS A 151 -5.18 -17.09 -12.53
C HIS A 151 -3.97 -17.98 -12.16
N PRO A 152 -3.66 -18.12 -10.83
CA PRO A 152 -2.52 -18.97 -10.41
C PRO A 152 -2.66 -20.45 -10.78
N ALA A 153 -3.88 -20.90 -11.10
CA ALA A 153 -4.13 -22.28 -11.53
C ALA A 153 -3.87 -22.51 -13.02
N GLU A 154 -3.68 -21.45 -13.83
CA GLU A 154 -3.52 -21.56 -15.28
C GLU A 154 -2.20 -22.25 -15.66
N SER A 155 -1.13 -21.90 -14.98
CA SER A 155 0.18 -22.54 -15.21
C SER A 155 1.13 -22.39 -14.01
N LEU A 156 2.24 -23.12 -14.05
CA LEU A 156 3.33 -22.98 -13.06
C LEU A 156 3.94 -21.57 -13.07
N LEU A 157 3.96 -20.92 -14.24
CA LEU A 157 4.42 -19.54 -14.36
C LEU A 157 3.50 -18.60 -13.59
N HIS A 158 2.18 -18.65 -13.78
CA HIS A 158 1.20 -17.84 -13.05
C HIS A 158 1.30 -18.07 -11.54
N LYS A 159 1.44 -19.34 -11.12
CA LYS A 159 1.67 -19.68 -9.72
C LYS A 159 2.94 -19.06 -9.16
N SER A 160 4.03 -19.06 -9.95
CA SER A 160 5.28 -18.40 -9.57
C SER A 160 5.12 -16.90 -9.41
N ILE A 161 4.41 -16.23 -10.32
CA ILE A 161 4.15 -14.78 -10.23
C ILE A 161 3.33 -14.42 -8.99
N HIS A 162 2.32 -15.22 -8.63
CA HIS A 162 1.61 -15.03 -7.36
C HIS A 162 2.53 -15.20 -6.14
N ALA A 163 3.44 -16.16 -6.17
CA ALA A 163 4.43 -16.34 -5.11
C ALA A 163 5.36 -15.12 -4.98
N TYR A 164 5.76 -14.49 -6.09
CA TYR A 164 6.49 -13.20 -6.06
C TYR A 164 5.66 -12.09 -5.45
N ALA A 165 4.38 -11.96 -5.80
CA ALA A 165 3.50 -10.94 -5.23
C ALA A 165 3.37 -11.08 -3.70
N ASP A 166 3.23 -12.31 -3.19
CA ASP A 166 3.18 -12.59 -1.75
C ASP A 166 4.52 -12.27 -1.06
N ARG A 167 5.64 -12.74 -1.61
CA ARG A 167 6.98 -12.46 -1.04
C ARG A 167 7.30 -10.98 -1.01
N ILE A 168 7.03 -10.24 -2.08
CA ILE A 168 7.21 -8.79 -2.14
C ILE A 168 6.32 -8.10 -1.11
N SER A 169 5.06 -8.51 -1.01
CA SER A 169 4.14 -7.95 -0.01
C SER A 169 4.66 -8.14 1.41
N ARG A 170 5.15 -9.33 1.76
CA ARG A 170 5.72 -9.64 3.09
C ARG A 170 7.04 -8.91 3.34
N LEU A 171 7.92 -8.85 2.34
CA LEU A 171 9.20 -8.15 2.42
C LEU A 171 9.01 -6.68 2.77
N LEU A 172 7.98 -6.04 2.19
CA LEU A 172 7.71 -4.62 2.32
C LEU A 172 6.65 -4.28 3.38
N LEU A 173 6.30 -5.23 4.28
CA LEU A 173 5.45 -4.92 5.42
C LEU A 173 6.20 -4.11 6.48
N PRO A 174 5.54 -3.14 7.11
CA PRO A 174 6.06 -2.52 8.33
C PRO A 174 6.31 -3.57 9.42
N LYS A 175 7.42 -3.43 10.12
CA LYS A 175 7.78 -4.32 11.25
C LYS A 175 7.24 -3.83 12.59
N THR A 176 6.54 -2.70 12.63
CA THR A 176 5.89 -2.20 13.85
C THR A 176 4.84 -3.17 14.37
N ARG A 177 4.75 -3.28 15.68
CA ARG A 177 3.70 -4.08 16.37
C ARG A 177 2.38 -3.31 16.54
N ALA A 178 2.33 -2.03 16.17
CA ALA A 178 1.17 -1.16 16.40
C ALA A 178 -0.16 -1.77 15.95
N PHE A 179 -0.18 -2.47 14.80
CA PHE A 179 -1.38 -3.13 14.31
C PHE A 179 -1.91 -4.17 15.31
N TYR A 180 -1.04 -5.04 15.81
CA TYR A 180 -1.42 -6.11 16.73
C TYR A 180 -1.82 -5.56 18.10
N GLU A 181 -1.11 -4.56 18.59
CA GLU A 181 -1.40 -3.91 19.87
C GLU A 181 -2.74 -3.18 19.88
N VAL A 182 -3.09 -2.50 18.79
CA VAL A 182 -4.32 -1.71 18.67
C VAL A 182 -5.54 -2.62 18.43
N TRP A 183 -5.43 -3.63 17.58
CA TRP A 183 -6.57 -4.37 17.05
C TRP A 183 -6.75 -5.77 17.62
N LEU A 184 -5.67 -6.43 18.05
CA LEU A 184 -5.68 -7.84 18.47
C LEU A 184 -5.42 -8.06 19.95
N ASP A 185 -5.33 -7.01 20.76
CA ASP A 185 -5.06 -7.06 22.20
C ASP A 185 -3.72 -7.72 22.57
N GLU A 186 -2.73 -7.67 21.71
CA GLU A 186 -1.40 -8.13 22.08
C GLU A 186 -0.75 -7.16 23.07
N GLU A 187 -0.15 -7.70 24.12
CA GLU A 187 0.55 -6.91 25.12
C GLU A 187 1.78 -6.23 24.53
N LYS A 188 2.03 -5.00 24.95
CA LYS A 188 3.22 -4.25 24.63
C LYS A 188 4.42 -4.92 25.33
N ILE A 189 5.21 -5.68 24.59
CA ILE A 189 6.46 -6.25 25.09
C ILE A 189 7.50 -5.13 25.12
N ALA A 190 7.75 -4.54 26.26
CA ALA A 190 8.74 -3.49 26.57
C ALA A 190 8.68 -2.22 25.70
N GLU A 191 9.07 -1.09 26.27
CA GLU A 191 9.25 0.20 25.54
C GLU A 191 10.50 0.18 24.68
N ASN A 192 10.56 -0.66 23.67
CA ASN A 192 11.52 -0.46 22.61
C ASN A 192 10.91 0.57 21.64
N THR A 193 11.60 1.68 21.48
CA THR A 193 11.43 2.60 20.37
C THR A 193 11.82 1.88 19.08
N GLU A 194 10.93 1.00 18.61
CA GLU A 194 11.14 0.24 17.38
C GLU A 194 11.10 1.20 16.21
N THR A 195 12.25 1.63 15.74
CA THR A 195 12.36 2.25 14.43
C THR A 195 12.24 1.16 13.38
N ASP A 196 11.22 1.26 12.52
CA ASP A 196 11.05 0.31 11.42
C ASP A 196 12.29 0.33 10.51
N PRO A 197 12.94 -0.81 10.23
CA PRO A 197 14.19 -0.82 9.45
C PRO A 197 13.98 -0.37 8.00
N LEU A 198 12.78 -0.61 7.41
CA LEU A 198 12.46 -0.20 6.05
C LEU A 198 11.89 1.22 6.00
N TYR A 199 10.91 1.51 6.86
CA TYR A 199 10.13 2.74 6.79
C TYR A 199 10.65 3.84 7.72
N GLN A 200 11.52 3.50 8.66
CA GLN A 200 12.02 4.41 9.70
C GLN A 200 10.86 5.09 10.46
N ASP A 201 11.06 6.31 10.94
CA ASP A 201 10.09 7.06 11.73
C ASP A 201 8.96 7.70 10.90
N ARG A 202 9.22 7.98 9.61
CA ARG A 202 8.32 8.79 8.76
C ARG A 202 7.59 8.03 7.68
N TYR A 203 7.89 6.79 7.46
CA TYR A 203 7.32 6.01 6.37
C TYR A 203 7.62 6.66 4.99
N LEU A 204 6.80 6.35 3.99
CA LEU A 204 6.97 6.96 2.67
C LEU A 204 6.33 8.37 2.62
N PRO A 205 6.79 9.25 1.73
CA PRO A 205 6.12 10.53 1.50
C PRO A 205 4.73 10.37 0.88
N ARG A 206 4.48 9.25 0.19
CA ARG A 206 3.20 8.92 -0.44
C ARG A 206 3.02 7.42 -0.61
N LYS A 207 1.78 6.96 -0.88
CA LYS A 207 1.47 5.58 -1.25
C LYS A 207 2.39 5.07 -2.36
N PHE A 208 2.83 3.83 -2.27
CA PHE A 208 3.64 3.13 -3.25
C PHE A 208 2.88 1.91 -3.77
N LYS A 209 2.85 1.71 -5.08
CA LYS A 209 2.09 0.66 -5.75
C LYS A 209 3.01 -0.19 -6.60
N ILE A 210 2.86 -1.51 -6.50
CA ILE A 210 3.62 -2.48 -7.29
C ILE A 210 2.65 -3.31 -8.13
N GLY A 211 2.98 -3.50 -9.41
CA GLY A 211 2.29 -4.41 -10.32
C GLY A 211 3.26 -5.39 -10.96
N ILE A 212 2.86 -6.64 -11.16
CA ILE A 212 3.65 -7.68 -11.81
C ILE A 212 2.83 -8.25 -12.96
N CYS A 213 3.31 -8.20 -14.19
CA CYS A 213 2.58 -8.73 -15.35
C CYS A 213 3.35 -9.82 -16.08
N ILE A 214 2.60 -10.68 -16.78
CA ILE A 214 3.09 -11.69 -17.70
C ILE A 214 2.76 -11.24 -19.12
N PRO A 215 3.75 -10.75 -19.91
CA PRO A 215 3.50 -10.44 -21.31
C PRO A 215 3.00 -11.66 -22.09
N PRO A 216 2.20 -11.48 -23.14
CA PRO A 216 1.83 -10.20 -23.75
C PRO A 216 0.67 -9.46 -23.04
N ASN A 217 0.15 -9.97 -21.92
CA ASN A 217 -0.93 -9.35 -21.19
C ASN A 217 -0.41 -8.24 -20.26
N ASN A 218 -1.20 -7.17 -20.14
CA ASN A 218 -0.96 -6.09 -19.18
C ASN A 218 -2.25 -5.82 -18.39
N ASP A 219 -2.74 -6.83 -17.72
CA ASP A 219 -4.00 -6.85 -16.96
C ASP A 219 -3.93 -6.10 -15.61
N VAL A 220 -2.75 -5.67 -15.19
CA VAL A 220 -2.51 -4.89 -13.98
C VAL A 220 -2.06 -3.46 -14.25
N ASP A 221 -2.11 -3.00 -15.51
CA ASP A 221 -1.60 -1.68 -15.91
C ASP A 221 -0.19 -1.41 -15.34
N VAL A 222 0.74 -2.34 -15.61
CA VAL A 222 2.05 -2.40 -14.96
C VAL A 222 2.79 -1.06 -15.04
N LEU A 223 2.69 -0.34 -16.16
CA LEU A 223 3.33 0.96 -16.37
C LEU A 223 2.63 2.13 -15.66
N ALA A 224 1.44 1.92 -15.07
CA ALA A 224 0.73 2.90 -14.24
C ALA A 224 1.05 2.78 -12.74
N ASN A 225 1.98 1.91 -12.37
CA ASN A 225 2.42 1.68 -11.01
C ASN A 225 3.71 2.45 -10.67
N ASP A 226 3.95 2.72 -9.39
CA ASP A 226 5.21 3.34 -8.92
C ASP A 226 6.40 2.44 -9.24
N LEU A 227 6.18 1.12 -9.16
CA LEU A 227 7.10 0.07 -9.59
C LEU A 227 6.35 -1.01 -10.36
N GLY A 228 6.79 -1.31 -11.57
CA GLY A 228 6.31 -2.40 -12.40
C GLY A 228 7.37 -3.49 -12.57
N LEU A 229 6.97 -4.74 -12.46
CA LEU A 229 7.78 -5.89 -12.80
C LEU A 229 7.17 -6.58 -14.03
N ILE A 230 7.91 -6.60 -15.14
CA ILE A 230 7.48 -7.21 -16.40
C ILE A 230 8.23 -8.51 -16.55
N ALA A 231 7.54 -9.63 -16.46
CA ALA A 231 8.16 -10.96 -16.54
C ALA A 231 8.81 -11.17 -17.91
N ILE A 232 10.05 -11.64 -17.92
CA ILE A 232 10.77 -12.08 -19.11
C ILE A 232 10.75 -13.60 -19.14
N ILE A 233 10.21 -14.15 -20.23
CA ILE A 233 9.94 -15.57 -20.38
C ILE A 233 10.66 -16.08 -21.62
N GLU A 234 11.45 -17.13 -21.46
CA GLU A 234 12.10 -17.85 -22.55
C GLU A 234 11.82 -19.35 -22.37
N ASP A 235 11.41 -20.02 -23.43
CA ASP A 235 11.08 -21.45 -23.43
C ASP A 235 10.07 -21.84 -22.32
N GLY A 236 9.07 -20.99 -22.09
CA GLY A 236 8.05 -21.20 -21.07
C GLY A 236 8.54 -21.03 -19.61
N LYS A 237 9.78 -20.57 -19.39
CA LYS A 237 10.39 -20.40 -18.07
C LYS A 237 10.62 -18.92 -17.77
N LEU A 238 10.33 -18.53 -16.52
CA LEU A 238 10.68 -17.21 -16.03
C LEU A 238 12.20 -17.06 -15.93
N LYS A 239 12.74 -16.04 -16.61
CA LYS A 239 14.16 -15.68 -16.59
C LYS A 239 14.48 -14.54 -15.63
N GLY A 240 13.47 -13.75 -15.29
CA GLY A 240 13.60 -12.59 -14.44
C GLY A 240 12.58 -11.54 -14.78
N PHE A 241 12.87 -10.29 -14.38
CA PHE A 241 11.94 -9.18 -14.58
C PHE A 241 12.64 -7.92 -15.10
N ASN A 242 12.05 -7.31 -16.10
CA ASN A 242 12.31 -5.89 -16.34
C ASN A 242 11.69 -5.05 -15.24
N ILE A 243 12.43 -4.04 -14.78
CA ILE A 243 12.04 -3.11 -13.72
C ILE A 243 11.59 -1.81 -14.34
N ALA A 244 10.33 -1.45 -14.18
CA ALA A 244 9.74 -0.20 -14.63
C ALA A 244 9.42 0.69 -13.42
N VAL A 245 9.84 1.97 -13.44
CA VAL A 245 9.74 2.87 -12.28
C VAL A 245 9.06 4.19 -12.66
N GLY A 246 8.31 4.75 -11.72
CA GLY A 246 7.79 6.11 -11.81
C GLY A 246 6.48 6.24 -12.59
N GLY A 247 5.63 5.23 -12.59
CA GLY A 247 4.29 5.31 -13.18
C GLY A 247 3.24 5.91 -12.24
N GLY A 248 2.22 6.54 -12.84
CA GLY A 248 1.08 7.07 -12.11
C GLY A 248 0.26 8.04 -12.94
N LEU A 249 -0.98 7.66 -13.26
CA LEU A 249 -1.85 8.42 -14.14
C LEU A 249 -2.65 9.55 -13.45
N SER A 250 -2.66 9.57 -12.09
CA SER A 250 -3.44 10.56 -11.36
C SER A 250 -2.84 11.96 -11.44
N THR A 251 -3.72 12.94 -11.64
CA THR A 251 -3.44 14.37 -11.55
C THR A 251 -4.28 15.00 -10.45
N THR A 252 -3.98 16.23 -10.06
CA THR A 252 -4.80 17.02 -9.13
C THR A 252 -5.47 18.13 -9.94
N HIS A 253 -6.81 18.15 -9.95
CA HIS A 253 -7.55 19.18 -10.66
C HIS A 253 -7.12 20.58 -10.20
N GLY A 254 -6.90 21.48 -11.17
CA GLY A 254 -6.46 22.85 -10.89
C GLY A 254 -5.00 23.00 -10.46
N ASN A 255 -4.19 21.93 -10.52
CA ASN A 255 -2.75 22.00 -10.23
C ASN A 255 -1.95 21.53 -11.45
N ALA A 256 -1.39 22.47 -12.20
CA ALA A 256 -0.62 22.25 -13.43
C ALA A 256 0.71 21.50 -13.19
N ASP A 257 1.24 21.52 -11.96
CA ASP A 257 2.48 20.81 -11.60
C ASP A 257 2.27 19.30 -11.50
N THR A 258 1.00 18.84 -11.48
CA THR A 258 0.68 17.43 -11.41
C THR A 258 0.31 16.88 -12.79
N TYR A 259 0.94 15.79 -13.19
CA TYR A 259 0.78 15.19 -14.51
C TYR A 259 0.67 13.67 -14.48
N ALA A 260 0.08 13.07 -15.50
CA ALA A 260 0.07 11.63 -15.73
C ALA A 260 1.42 11.19 -16.31
N ARG A 261 1.92 10.01 -15.88
CA ARG A 261 3.19 9.45 -16.35
C ARG A 261 3.12 7.94 -16.41
N LEU A 262 3.63 7.34 -17.46
CA LEU A 262 3.92 5.91 -17.53
C LEU A 262 5.31 5.64 -16.94
N ALA A 263 5.48 4.47 -16.33
CA ALA A 263 6.76 4.03 -15.80
C ALA A 263 7.80 3.86 -16.91
N THR A 264 9.05 4.22 -16.63
CA THR A 264 10.19 3.98 -17.49
C THR A 264 10.84 2.65 -17.11
N VAL A 265 11.08 1.79 -18.10
CA VAL A 265 11.85 0.56 -17.88
C VAL A 265 13.32 0.93 -17.76
N ILE A 266 13.91 0.64 -16.60
CA ILE A 266 15.26 1.08 -16.24
C ILE A 266 16.30 -0.05 -16.25
N GLY A 267 15.89 -1.31 -16.37
CA GLY A 267 16.79 -2.45 -16.42
C GLY A 267 16.12 -3.78 -16.14
N PHE A 268 16.93 -4.82 -15.98
CA PHE A 268 16.53 -6.21 -15.80
C PHE A 268 17.26 -6.87 -14.62
N THR A 269 16.57 -7.77 -13.92
CA THR A 269 17.13 -8.66 -12.88
C THR A 269 16.82 -10.11 -13.21
N ASP A 270 17.83 -10.99 -13.13
CA ASP A 270 17.79 -12.38 -13.56
C ASP A 270 17.45 -13.38 -12.45
N THR A 271 17.58 -13.01 -11.19
CA THR A 271 17.32 -13.88 -10.04
C THR A 271 16.28 -13.31 -9.10
N GLU A 272 15.66 -14.18 -8.31
CA GLU A 272 14.73 -13.76 -7.28
C GLU A 272 15.38 -12.82 -6.26
N GLU A 273 16.57 -13.16 -5.78
CA GLU A 273 17.30 -12.37 -4.80
C GLU A 273 17.57 -10.96 -5.32
N LYS A 274 18.09 -10.83 -6.55
CA LYS A 274 18.32 -9.51 -7.17
C LYS A 274 17.02 -8.74 -7.38
N THR A 275 15.96 -9.42 -7.79
CA THR A 275 14.63 -8.80 -7.98
C THR A 275 14.08 -8.26 -6.65
N LEU A 276 14.07 -9.07 -5.59
CA LEU A 276 13.59 -8.65 -4.28
C LEU A 276 14.43 -7.51 -3.69
N LYS A 277 15.76 -7.57 -3.87
CA LYS A 277 16.67 -6.50 -3.46
C LYS A 277 16.40 -5.20 -4.23
N ALA A 278 16.26 -5.25 -5.55
CA ALA A 278 15.93 -4.09 -6.37
C ALA A 278 14.57 -3.48 -6.01
N VAL A 279 13.56 -4.30 -5.74
CA VAL A 279 12.24 -3.85 -5.26
C VAL A 279 12.36 -3.13 -3.92
N TYR A 280 13.09 -3.70 -2.97
CA TYR A 280 13.33 -3.11 -1.65
C TYR A 280 14.04 -1.76 -1.77
N GLU A 281 15.11 -1.70 -2.55
CA GLU A 281 15.92 -0.47 -2.68
C GLU A 281 15.21 0.60 -3.52
N THR A 282 14.37 0.23 -4.48
CA THR A 282 13.51 1.19 -5.18
C THR A 282 12.57 1.91 -4.19
N LEU A 283 12.03 1.19 -3.23
CA LEU A 283 11.18 1.78 -2.19
C LEU A 283 12.00 2.66 -1.23
N THR A 284 13.21 2.26 -0.84
CA THR A 284 14.08 3.09 0.01
C THR A 284 14.51 4.38 -0.68
N ILE A 285 14.72 4.38 -2.01
CA ILE A 285 14.98 5.61 -2.78
C ILE A 285 13.76 6.55 -2.67
N GLN A 286 12.54 6.05 -2.84
CA GLN A 286 11.33 6.84 -2.65
C GLN A 286 11.18 7.38 -1.23
N ARG A 287 11.57 6.61 -0.22
CA ARG A 287 11.57 7.05 1.18
C ARG A 287 12.50 8.24 1.39
N ASP A 288 13.70 8.17 0.83
CA ASP A 288 14.78 9.10 1.13
C ASP A 288 14.78 10.35 0.23
N TYR A 289 14.40 10.21 -1.04
CA TYR A 289 14.42 11.31 -2.04
C TYR A 289 13.03 11.86 -2.39
N GLY A 290 11.94 11.21 -1.97
CA GLY A 290 10.60 11.67 -2.27
C GLY A 290 10.22 12.97 -1.56
N ASN A 291 9.47 13.84 -2.24
CA ASN A 291 9.06 15.14 -1.71
C ASN A 291 8.18 14.99 -0.45
N ARG A 292 8.62 15.61 0.65
CA ARG A 292 7.91 15.57 1.95
C ARG A 292 7.26 16.92 2.33
N SER A 293 7.53 17.97 1.56
CA SER A 293 6.94 19.29 1.76
C SER A 293 5.61 19.44 1.04
N ASP A 294 5.52 19.00 -0.21
CA ASP A 294 4.28 19.01 -0.99
C ASP A 294 3.78 17.59 -1.28
N ARG A 295 2.70 17.23 -0.59
CA ARG A 295 2.07 15.92 -0.72
C ARG A 295 1.49 15.64 -2.12
N LYS A 296 1.19 16.68 -2.91
CA LYS A 296 0.68 16.52 -4.30
C LYS A 296 1.78 16.05 -5.23
N LEU A 297 3.03 16.44 -4.96
CA LEU A 297 4.23 16.11 -5.72
C LEU A 297 5.10 15.01 -5.07
N ALA A 298 4.51 14.19 -4.20
CA ALA A 298 5.23 13.21 -3.38
C ALA A 298 5.23 11.77 -3.95
N ARG A 299 4.68 11.54 -5.17
CA ARG A 299 4.66 10.22 -5.80
C ARG A 299 6.00 9.91 -6.47
N MET A 300 6.30 8.61 -6.64
CA MET A 300 7.52 8.10 -7.25
C MET A 300 7.85 8.73 -8.61
N LYS A 301 6.86 9.05 -9.43
CA LYS A 301 7.07 9.68 -10.73
C LYS A 301 7.80 11.02 -10.63
N TYR A 302 7.49 11.83 -9.62
CA TYR A 302 8.16 13.11 -9.40
C TYR A 302 9.58 12.91 -8.86
N THR A 303 9.79 11.92 -8.01
CA THR A 303 11.12 11.55 -7.51
C THR A 303 12.02 11.14 -8.66
N LEU A 304 11.51 10.27 -9.57
CA LEU A 304 12.26 9.83 -10.74
C LEU A 304 12.61 11.00 -11.69
N ASP A 305 11.63 11.86 -11.99
CA ASP A 305 11.85 12.98 -12.90
C ASP A 305 12.78 14.05 -12.31
N ASN A 306 12.73 14.28 -10.99
CA ASN A 306 13.63 15.20 -10.30
C ASN A 306 15.07 14.67 -10.25
N MET A 307 15.26 13.37 -10.10
CA MET A 307 16.59 12.74 -10.09
C MET A 307 17.15 12.56 -11.50
N GLY A 308 16.29 12.29 -12.46
CA GLY A 308 16.65 11.76 -13.79
C GLY A 308 16.84 10.23 -13.76
N VAL A 309 16.49 9.58 -14.87
CA VAL A 309 16.48 8.10 -14.98
C VAL A 309 17.87 7.49 -14.72
N ASP A 310 18.92 8.07 -15.32
CA ASP A 310 20.29 7.55 -15.18
C ASP A 310 20.82 7.67 -13.76
N ALA A 311 20.55 8.81 -13.10
CA ALA A 311 20.96 9.01 -11.71
C ALA A 311 20.19 8.08 -10.76
N PHE A 312 18.91 7.85 -11.03
CA PHE A 312 18.09 6.89 -10.30
C PHE A 312 18.63 5.47 -10.42
N ARG A 313 18.94 5.02 -11.66
CA ARG A 313 19.54 3.69 -11.93
C ARG A 313 20.85 3.51 -11.19
N LYS A 314 21.75 4.50 -11.24
CA LYS A 314 23.03 4.48 -10.52
C LYS A 314 22.85 4.39 -9.00
N GLU A 315 21.92 5.14 -8.43
CA GLU A 315 21.63 5.06 -6.99
C GLU A 315 21.04 3.70 -6.62
N LEU A 316 20.17 3.13 -7.47
CA LEU A 316 19.62 1.79 -7.28
C LEU A 316 20.73 0.73 -7.30
N GLU A 317 21.61 0.74 -8.30
CA GLU A 317 22.76 -0.18 -8.40
C GLU A 317 23.69 -0.09 -7.18
N LYS A 318 23.98 1.14 -6.75
CA LYS A 318 24.78 1.39 -5.54
C LYS A 318 24.14 0.77 -4.30
N ARG A 319 22.83 0.90 -4.10
CA ARG A 319 22.09 0.32 -2.94
C ARG A 319 21.97 -1.18 -3.05
N CYS A 320 21.77 -1.68 -4.24
CA CYS A 320 21.70 -3.13 -4.50
C CYS A 320 23.05 -3.83 -4.28
N GLY A 321 24.16 -3.16 -4.58
CA GLY A 321 25.50 -3.74 -4.54
C GLY A 321 25.84 -4.59 -5.77
N PHE A 322 25.02 -4.50 -6.82
CA PHE A 322 25.25 -5.17 -8.12
C PHE A 322 24.72 -4.29 -9.26
N PRO A 323 25.27 -4.45 -10.48
CA PRO A 323 24.77 -3.74 -11.65
C PRO A 323 23.40 -4.28 -12.07
N ILE A 324 22.51 -3.39 -12.51
CA ILE A 324 21.24 -3.73 -13.13
C ILE A 324 21.48 -3.94 -14.63
N GLU A 325 21.13 -5.11 -15.18
CA GLU A 325 21.29 -5.38 -16.59
C GLU A 325 20.41 -4.45 -17.46
N ASP A 326 20.76 -4.34 -18.75
CA ASP A 326 19.90 -3.63 -19.69
C ASP A 326 18.56 -4.34 -19.87
N PRO A 327 17.48 -3.60 -20.14
CA PRO A 327 16.16 -4.17 -20.33
C PRO A 327 16.14 -5.24 -21.40
N LYS A 328 15.44 -6.33 -21.16
CA LYS A 328 15.19 -7.39 -22.15
C LYS A 328 13.97 -7.02 -23.00
N PRO A 329 13.90 -7.46 -24.27
CA PRO A 329 12.75 -7.26 -25.14
C PRO A 329 11.46 -7.85 -24.54
N TYR A 330 10.35 -7.16 -24.70
CA TYR A 330 9.01 -7.61 -24.35
C TYR A 330 7.98 -6.91 -25.23
N GLU A 331 6.82 -7.51 -25.37
CA GLU A 331 5.70 -6.93 -26.13
C GLU A 331 4.41 -7.06 -25.34
N PHE A 332 3.54 -6.04 -25.47
CA PHE A 332 2.17 -6.11 -24.97
C PHE A 332 1.20 -6.20 -26.16
N THR A 333 0.20 -7.07 -26.02
CA THR A 333 -0.90 -7.09 -26.99
C THR A 333 -1.61 -5.74 -26.97
N GLN A 334 -1.69 -5.08 -28.13
CA GLN A 334 -2.53 -3.88 -28.30
C GLN A 334 -4.00 -4.34 -28.25
N ARG A 335 -4.77 -3.76 -27.34
CA ARG A 335 -6.23 -3.96 -27.27
C ARG A 335 -6.96 -2.89 -28.04
#